data_c89bf78a019fc77e83287d3af04f387e
#
_entry.id   c89bf78a019fc77e83287d3af04f387e
#
_cell.length_a   1.000
_cell.length_b   1.000
_cell.length_c   1.000
_cell.angle_alpha   90.00
_cell.angle_beta   90.00
_cell.angle_gamma   90.00
#
_symmetry.space_group_name_H-M   'P 1'
#
loop_
_entity.id
_entity.type
_entity.pdbx_description
1 polymer ?
#
loop_
_entity_poly.entity_id
_entity_poly.type
_entity_poly.pdbx_seq_one_letter_code
_entity_poly.pdbx_strand_id
1 'polypeptide(L)'
;MLASRLFSQSIDVDEQGRYLHWDKLRHLPPPPGLTAEQWWLGIKLARRKNYRSLSLFDKNGQPFQYALPGEVQRELHWLDRHAAGSIQAEPAIANSERQKTFLIRSLIEESINSSQLEGASTTQNVAREMIRSGREPRDRSERMIANNYVAMQFIREHRNDPLTPSMVCELQRMLTLGTLDSEDQAGRLRRPDEHIEVVDNLSHVVLHTPPPAEQLPERLQRLCDFANADPTVADAQGGFLHPVVKAIALHFMLGYDHPFCDGNGRTARALFYWAMAREGYWLTEFISISKIIKQAPAQYGRAYLHTETDDNDLSYFLIHQLDVVRKAVDALHEYLRNKVRDIGEAEQMLTRNPRLAGNLNFRQIALLRHALKHPRFAYVIEEHQRSHGVSYDIARKDLLAMADKLRLLNKIREGKRFLFVVPDDLEQRLKRR
;
A
#
# COMPACT_ATOMS: atom_id res chain seq x y z
N MET A 1 9.10 36.97 32.69
CA MET A 1 8.68 37.49 31.39
C MET A 1 8.88 36.46 30.25
N LEU A 2 10.07 35.82 30.09
CA LEU A 2 10.29 34.85 29.03
C LEU A 2 9.37 33.60 29.16
N ALA A 3 9.29 33.01 30.32
CA ALA A 3 8.42 31.87 30.62
C ALA A 3 6.93 32.17 30.33
N SER A 4 6.45 33.35 30.71
CA SER A 4 5.07 33.78 30.44
C SER A 4 4.78 33.91 28.94
N ARG A 5 5.74 34.40 28.13
CA ARG A 5 5.63 34.48 26.69
C ARG A 5 5.66 33.10 26.01
N LEU A 6 6.54 32.21 26.47
CA LEU A 6 6.59 30.82 26.00
C LEU A 6 5.27 30.07 26.26
N PHE A 7 4.67 30.26 27.43
CA PHE A 7 3.40 29.63 27.78
C PHE A 7 2.19 30.23 27.07
N SER A 8 2.18 31.53 26.80
CA SER A 8 1.07 32.21 26.10
C SER A 8 1.08 31.97 24.57
N GLN A 9 2.23 31.62 24.01
CA GLN A 9 2.43 31.34 22.58
C GLN A 9 2.69 29.85 22.28
N SER A 10 2.57 28.96 23.29
CA SER A 10 2.85 27.53 23.10
C SER A 10 1.71 26.85 22.36
N ILE A 11 1.81 26.88 21.03
CA ILE A 11 1.01 26.07 20.10
C ILE A 11 1.88 24.89 19.70
N ASP A 12 1.29 23.70 19.59
CA ASP A 12 2.00 22.45 19.22
C ASP A 12 2.39 22.35 17.73
N VAL A 13 1.98 23.34 16.95
CA VAL A 13 2.22 23.49 15.50
C VAL A 13 2.82 24.87 15.20
N ASP A 14 3.27 25.09 13.97
CA ASP A 14 3.70 26.44 13.52
C ASP A 14 2.48 27.34 13.22
N GLU A 15 2.73 28.60 12.80
CA GLU A 15 1.70 29.59 12.44
C GLU A 15 0.79 29.14 11.28
N GLN A 16 1.24 28.19 10.48
CA GLN A 16 0.48 27.60 9.36
C GLN A 16 -0.26 26.32 9.74
N GLY A 17 -0.20 25.93 11.03
CA GLY A 17 -0.83 24.73 11.55
C GLY A 17 -0.11 23.43 11.18
N ARG A 18 1.20 23.48 10.84
CA ARG A 18 2.02 22.31 10.46
C ARG A 18 2.76 21.78 11.68
N TYR A 19 2.80 20.46 11.79
CA TYR A 19 3.53 19.74 12.84
C TYR A 19 4.97 19.44 12.37
N LEU A 20 5.87 20.42 12.53
CA LEU A 20 7.22 20.35 12.00
C LEU A 20 8.22 19.79 13.03
N HIS A 21 9.18 18.99 12.55
CA HIS A 21 10.38 18.63 13.28
C HIS A 21 11.39 19.81 13.30
N TRP A 22 12.29 19.80 14.28
CA TRP A 22 13.35 20.79 14.44
C TRP A 22 14.14 21.06 13.15
N ASP A 23 14.45 20.02 12.39
CA ASP A 23 15.20 20.12 11.13
C ASP A 23 14.59 21.09 10.13
N LYS A 24 13.27 21.24 10.13
CA LYS A 24 12.55 22.20 9.27
C LYS A 24 12.28 23.50 9.99
N LEU A 25 11.86 23.41 11.26
CA LEU A 25 11.46 24.60 12.04
C LEU A 25 12.59 25.60 12.19
N ARG A 26 13.83 25.15 12.45
CA ARG A 26 15.01 26.01 12.64
C ARG A 26 15.34 26.92 11.45
N HIS A 27 14.80 26.62 10.27
CA HIS A 27 15.01 27.42 9.05
C HIS A 27 13.87 28.41 8.79
N LEU A 28 12.84 28.42 9.64
CA LEU A 28 11.71 29.34 9.52
C LEU A 28 11.94 30.56 10.42
N PRO A 29 11.38 31.74 10.05
CA PRO A 29 11.41 32.91 10.92
C PRO A 29 10.61 32.62 12.20
N PRO A 30 11.23 32.74 13.40
CA PRO A 30 10.50 32.56 14.65
C PRO A 30 9.51 33.70 14.89
N PRO A 31 8.49 33.48 15.72
CA PRO A 31 7.59 34.57 16.16
C PRO A 31 8.36 35.73 16.79
N PRO A 32 7.83 36.98 16.68
CA PRO A 32 8.52 38.17 17.18
C PRO A 32 8.94 38.05 18.65
N GLY A 33 10.23 38.29 18.90
CA GLY A 33 10.82 38.30 20.24
C GLY A 33 11.25 36.92 20.77
N LEU A 34 11.24 35.88 19.92
CA LEU A 34 11.77 34.56 20.22
C LEU A 34 12.95 34.22 19.30
N THR A 35 13.89 33.39 19.82
CA THR A 35 14.83 32.66 18.94
C THR A 35 14.17 31.37 18.43
N ALA A 36 14.78 30.73 17.41
CA ALA A 36 14.28 29.45 16.89
C ALA A 36 14.25 28.35 17.98
N GLU A 37 15.28 28.32 18.86
CA GLU A 37 15.35 27.36 19.97
C GLU A 37 14.29 27.61 21.01
N GLN A 38 14.01 28.89 21.33
CA GLN A 38 12.95 29.26 22.28
C GLN A 38 11.57 28.90 21.72
N TRP A 39 11.36 29.16 20.43
CA TRP A 39 10.13 28.75 19.74
C TRP A 39 9.96 27.22 19.77
N TRP A 40 11.03 26.47 19.44
CA TRP A 40 11.03 25.01 19.51
C TRP A 40 10.71 24.50 20.93
N LEU A 41 11.33 25.08 21.94
CA LEU A 41 11.03 24.73 23.34
C LEU A 41 9.55 24.94 23.69
N GLY A 42 8.96 26.04 23.24
CA GLY A 42 7.53 26.34 23.42
C GLY A 42 6.65 25.28 22.76
N ILE A 43 6.95 24.91 21.51
CA ILE A 43 6.27 23.86 20.76
C ILE A 43 6.37 22.52 21.52
N LYS A 44 7.57 22.12 21.95
CA LYS A 44 7.77 20.84 22.68
C LYS A 44 6.98 20.80 24.00
N LEU A 45 6.92 21.90 24.74
CA LEU A 45 6.13 21.98 25.98
C LEU A 45 4.62 21.84 25.70
N ALA A 46 4.13 22.40 24.57
CA ALA A 46 2.75 22.26 24.16
C ALA A 46 2.43 20.82 23.74
N ARG A 47 3.31 20.20 22.94
CA ARG A 47 3.15 18.81 22.46
C ARG A 47 3.10 17.81 23.61
N ARG A 48 3.98 17.96 24.63
CA ARG A 48 4.00 17.07 25.80
C ARG A 48 2.67 16.98 26.55
N LYS A 49 1.86 18.02 26.52
CA LYS A 49 0.52 18.01 27.13
C LYS A 49 -0.50 17.22 26.33
N ASN A 50 -0.26 17.07 25.02
CA ASN A 50 -1.18 16.47 24.06
C ASN A 50 -0.78 15.03 23.69
N TYR A 51 0.38 14.53 24.19
CA TYR A 51 0.84 13.20 23.88
C TYR A 51 -0.03 12.12 24.51
N ARG A 52 -0.31 11.12 23.72
CA ARG A 52 -0.91 9.84 24.14
C ARG A 52 0.14 8.75 23.97
N SER A 53 0.39 7.98 25.02
CA SER A 53 1.37 6.90 24.98
C SER A 53 0.77 5.63 24.42
N LEU A 54 1.54 4.93 23.59
CA LEU A 54 1.22 3.60 23.10
C LEU A 54 1.81 2.54 24.03
N SER A 55 1.27 1.32 24.01
CA SER A 55 1.87 0.14 24.65
C SER A 55 3.00 -0.48 23.83
N LEU A 56 3.68 0.34 23.03
CA LEU A 56 4.82 0.02 22.20
C LEU A 56 6.03 0.83 22.67
N PHE A 57 7.21 0.21 22.71
CA PHE A 57 8.38 0.77 23.38
C PHE A 57 9.60 0.76 22.46
N ASP A 58 10.48 1.73 22.65
CA ASP A 58 11.79 1.74 22.02
C ASP A 58 12.73 0.66 22.62
N LYS A 59 13.95 0.59 22.14
CA LYS A 59 14.97 -0.36 22.61
C LYS A 59 15.45 -0.09 24.05
N ASN A 60 15.16 1.10 24.60
CA ASN A 60 15.51 1.53 25.96
C ASN A 60 14.32 1.42 26.93
N GLY A 61 13.18 0.89 26.47
CA GLY A 61 11.96 0.74 27.28
C GLY A 61 11.14 2.02 27.41
N GLN A 62 11.42 3.07 26.62
CA GLN A 62 10.58 4.28 26.60
C GLN A 62 9.41 4.08 25.64
N PRO A 63 8.17 4.48 26.03
CA PRO A 63 7.01 4.33 25.18
C PRO A 63 7.09 5.22 23.94
N PHE A 64 6.59 4.74 22.81
CA PHE A 64 6.22 5.61 21.72
C PHE A 64 4.96 6.37 22.07
N GLN A 65 4.89 7.61 21.62
CA GLN A 65 3.79 8.52 21.87
C GLN A 65 3.37 9.25 20.60
N TYR A 66 2.14 9.74 20.56
CA TYR A 66 1.62 10.48 19.44
C TYR A 66 0.70 11.60 19.88
N ALA A 67 0.59 12.64 19.06
CA ALA A 67 -0.41 13.69 19.19
C ALA A 67 -1.38 13.63 18.00
N LEU A 68 -2.52 14.29 18.16
CA LEU A 68 -3.53 14.44 17.11
C LEU A 68 -3.71 15.94 16.76
N PRO A 69 -2.71 16.58 16.13
CA PRO A 69 -2.88 17.96 15.67
C PRO A 69 -4.01 18.04 14.61
N GLY A 70 -4.50 19.26 14.35
CA GLY A 70 -5.65 19.47 13.48
C GLY A 70 -5.51 18.88 12.08
N GLU A 71 -4.28 18.82 11.52
CA GLU A 71 -4.01 18.15 10.25
C GLU A 71 -4.26 16.65 10.31
N VAL A 72 -3.81 15.98 11.37
CA VAL A 72 -4.05 14.53 11.58
C VAL A 72 -5.54 14.25 11.72
N GLN A 73 -6.25 15.05 12.54
CA GLN A 73 -7.70 14.86 12.74
C GLN A 73 -8.48 15.02 11.43
N ARG A 74 -8.12 15.99 10.58
CA ARG A 74 -8.75 16.18 9.27
C ARG A 74 -8.53 14.98 8.34
N GLU A 75 -7.30 14.45 8.30
CA GLU A 75 -7.00 13.29 7.45
C GLU A 75 -7.66 12.01 7.95
N LEU A 76 -7.71 11.77 9.26
CA LEU A 76 -8.43 10.64 9.84
C LEU A 76 -9.93 10.72 9.52
N HIS A 77 -10.56 11.88 9.75
CA HIS A 77 -11.96 12.10 9.40
C HIS A 77 -12.21 11.90 7.89
N TRP A 78 -11.30 12.38 7.06
CA TRP A 78 -11.43 12.18 5.62
C TRP A 78 -11.35 10.69 5.25
N LEU A 79 -10.41 9.94 5.84
CA LEU A 79 -10.27 8.49 5.60
C LEU A 79 -11.51 7.72 6.06
N ASP A 80 -12.08 8.05 7.22
CA ASP A 80 -13.30 7.43 7.71
C ASP A 80 -14.46 7.58 6.72
N ARG A 81 -14.58 8.76 6.12
CA ARG A 81 -15.64 9.02 5.15
C ARG A 81 -15.43 8.40 3.78
N HIS A 82 -14.17 8.21 3.34
CA HIS A 82 -13.86 7.84 1.96
C HIS A 82 -13.26 6.45 1.82
N ALA A 83 -12.69 5.88 2.87
CA ALA A 83 -12.00 4.58 2.82
C ALA A 83 -12.66 3.50 3.68
N ALA A 84 -13.50 3.87 4.66
CA ALA A 84 -14.27 2.96 5.51
C ALA A 84 -15.73 2.83 5.04
N GLY A 85 -16.47 1.88 5.60
CA GLY A 85 -17.91 1.69 5.36
C GLY A 85 -18.25 0.81 4.16
N SER A 86 -19.50 0.88 3.68
CA SER A 86 -19.98 0.08 2.55
C SER A 86 -19.70 0.75 1.20
N ILE A 87 -19.53 -0.06 0.17
CA ILE A 87 -19.15 0.30 -1.23
C ILE A 87 -20.17 1.22 -1.95
N GLN A 88 -21.04 1.93 -1.28
CA GLN A 88 -22.09 2.73 -1.93
C GLN A 88 -21.58 3.96 -2.70
N ALA A 89 -20.30 4.33 -2.57
CA ALA A 89 -19.84 5.65 -2.98
C ALA A 89 -19.37 5.77 -4.44
N GLU A 90 -18.94 4.70 -5.10
CA GLU A 90 -18.39 4.78 -6.46
C GLU A 90 -19.10 3.80 -7.41
N PRO A 91 -19.93 4.28 -8.36
CA PRO A 91 -20.62 3.41 -9.34
C PRO A 91 -19.68 2.52 -10.15
N ALA A 92 -18.42 2.96 -10.31
CA ALA A 92 -17.40 2.20 -11.02
C ALA A 92 -16.96 0.93 -10.28
N ILE A 93 -17.06 0.93 -8.93
CA ILE A 93 -16.66 -0.20 -8.06
C ILE A 93 -17.89 -0.99 -7.57
N ALA A 94 -19.10 -0.48 -7.76
CA ALA A 94 -20.34 -1.11 -7.27
C ALA A 94 -20.61 -2.50 -7.86
N ASN A 95 -20.01 -2.84 -9.01
CA ASN A 95 -20.19 -4.14 -9.66
C ASN A 95 -19.10 -5.13 -9.18
N SER A 96 -19.50 -6.30 -8.66
CA SER A 96 -18.60 -7.33 -8.11
C SER A 96 -17.52 -7.81 -9.10
N GLU A 97 -17.81 -7.87 -10.39
CA GLU A 97 -16.81 -8.25 -11.41
C GLU A 97 -15.78 -7.14 -11.63
N ARG A 98 -16.21 -5.88 -11.61
CA ARG A 98 -15.30 -4.73 -11.68
C ARG A 98 -14.40 -4.65 -10.47
N GLN A 99 -14.96 -4.88 -9.27
CA GLN A 99 -14.20 -4.94 -8.02
C GLN A 99 -13.06 -5.94 -8.10
N LYS A 100 -13.32 -7.18 -8.54
CA LYS A 100 -12.29 -8.20 -8.70
C LYS A 100 -11.16 -7.76 -9.63
N THR A 101 -11.50 -7.16 -10.77
CA THR A 101 -10.50 -6.67 -11.73
C THR A 101 -9.63 -5.56 -11.16
N PHE A 102 -10.23 -4.61 -10.43
CA PHE A 102 -9.50 -3.52 -9.79
C PHE A 102 -8.64 -4.02 -8.63
N LEU A 103 -9.16 -4.94 -7.81
CA LEU A 103 -8.45 -5.57 -6.73
C LEU A 103 -7.17 -6.28 -7.23
N ILE A 104 -7.31 -7.18 -8.22
CA ILE A 104 -6.16 -7.89 -8.80
C ILE A 104 -5.11 -6.90 -9.30
N ARG A 105 -5.54 -5.83 -9.97
CA ARG A 105 -4.63 -4.80 -10.43
C ARG A 105 -3.89 -4.11 -9.29
N SER A 106 -4.57 -3.75 -8.22
CA SER A 106 -3.98 -3.06 -7.06
C SER A 106 -2.99 -3.96 -6.32
N LEU A 107 -3.34 -5.22 -6.12
CA LEU A 107 -2.44 -6.23 -5.56
C LEU A 107 -1.17 -6.37 -6.41
N ILE A 108 -1.29 -6.41 -7.72
CA ILE A 108 -0.14 -6.44 -8.64
C ILE A 108 0.69 -5.16 -8.51
N GLU A 109 0.05 -3.98 -8.47
CA GLU A 109 0.74 -2.68 -8.38
C GLU A 109 1.48 -2.54 -7.04
N GLU A 110 0.87 -2.93 -5.94
CA GLU A 110 1.51 -2.96 -4.62
C GLU A 110 2.68 -3.93 -4.60
N SER A 111 2.50 -5.15 -5.08
CA SER A 111 3.54 -6.19 -5.09
C SER A 111 4.79 -5.75 -5.86
N ILE A 112 4.59 -5.09 -7.00
CA ILE A 112 5.69 -4.55 -7.80
C ILE A 112 6.40 -3.42 -7.04
N ASN A 113 5.65 -2.40 -6.60
CA ASN A 113 6.26 -1.21 -5.99
C ASN A 113 6.88 -1.50 -4.63
N SER A 114 6.26 -2.35 -3.81
CA SER A 114 6.80 -2.80 -2.52
C SER A 114 8.11 -3.57 -2.68
N SER A 115 8.20 -4.46 -3.68
CA SER A 115 9.44 -5.19 -3.97
C SER A 115 10.52 -4.29 -4.58
N GLN A 116 10.14 -3.31 -5.40
CA GLN A 116 11.08 -2.35 -5.98
C GLN A 116 11.66 -1.37 -4.94
N LEU A 117 10.93 -1.06 -3.86
CA LEU A 117 11.47 -0.34 -2.70
C LEU A 117 12.60 -1.10 -2.01
N GLU A 118 12.54 -2.43 -2.05
CA GLU A 118 13.55 -3.34 -1.48
C GLU A 118 14.58 -3.81 -2.54
N GLY A 119 14.71 -3.09 -3.66
CA GLY A 119 15.75 -3.31 -4.64
C GLY A 119 15.41 -4.24 -5.81
N ALA A 120 14.18 -4.73 -5.95
CA ALA A 120 13.81 -5.48 -7.15
C ALA A 120 13.90 -4.59 -8.40
N SER A 121 14.60 -5.05 -9.43
CA SER A 121 14.91 -4.27 -10.65
C SER A 121 13.98 -4.54 -11.83
N THR A 122 13.06 -5.51 -11.71
CA THR A 122 12.11 -5.87 -12.78
C THR A 122 11.22 -4.69 -13.16
N THR A 123 11.08 -4.44 -14.47
CA THR A 123 10.20 -3.36 -14.95
C THR A 123 8.73 -3.68 -14.66
N GLN A 124 7.91 -2.63 -14.53
CA GLN A 124 6.48 -2.80 -14.24
C GLN A 124 5.74 -3.63 -15.31
N ASN A 125 6.12 -3.50 -16.58
CA ASN A 125 5.45 -4.23 -17.67
C ASN A 125 5.77 -5.72 -17.60
N VAL A 126 7.05 -6.09 -17.41
CA VAL A 126 7.48 -7.48 -17.28
C VAL A 126 6.87 -8.15 -16.04
N ALA A 127 6.88 -7.46 -14.89
CA ALA A 127 6.29 -7.98 -13.67
C ALA A 127 4.77 -8.17 -13.78
N ARG A 128 4.09 -7.21 -14.40
CA ARG A 128 2.64 -7.27 -14.62
C ARG A 128 2.26 -8.40 -15.57
N GLU A 129 3.04 -8.59 -16.63
CA GLU A 129 2.86 -9.71 -17.57
C GLU A 129 3.12 -11.06 -16.87
N MET A 130 4.21 -11.18 -16.09
CA MET A 130 4.52 -12.39 -15.32
C MET A 130 3.36 -12.83 -14.43
N ILE A 131 2.84 -11.92 -13.60
CA ILE A 131 1.74 -12.25 -12.68
C ILE A 131 0.46 -12.62 -13.47
N ARG A 132 0.13 -11.88 -14.52
CA ARG A 132 -1.06 -12.13 -15.34
C ARG A 132 -1.00 -13.45 -16.11
N SER A 133 0.14 -13.74 -16.74
CA SER A 133 0.34 -15.00 -17.46
C SER A 133 0.49 -16.19 -16.51
N GLY A 134 0.91 -15.94 -15.23
CA GLY A 134 1.22 -16.96 -14.24
C GLY A 134 2.45 -17.77 -14.61
N ARG A 135 3.35 -17.18 -15.39
CA ARG A 135 4.64 -17.82 -15.67
C ARG A 135 5.53 -17.80 -14.43
N GLU A 136 6.40 -18.77 -14.32
CA GLU A 136 7.40 -18.83 -13.27
C GLU A 136 8.35 -17.63 -13.31
N PRO A 137 8.78 -17.10 -12.13
CA PRO A 137 9.81 -16.09 -12.02
C PRO A 137 11.14 -16.57 -12.62
N ARG A 138 11.83 -15.71 -13.37
CA ARG A 138 13.11 -16.01 -14.05
C ARG A 138 14.33 -15.65 -13.21
N ASP A 139 14.18 -14.69 -12.31
CA ASP A 139 15.25 -14.16 -11.48
C ASP A 139 14.76 -13.80 -10.07
N ARG A 140 15.70 -13.37 -9.19
CA ARG A 140 15.41 -12.96 -7.81
C ARG A 140 14.42 -11.81 -7.75
N SER A 141 14.53 -10.81 -8.61
CA SER A 141 13.63 -9.64 -8.63
C SER A 141 12.18 -10.01 -8.98
N GLU A 142 12.01 -10.85 -10.01
CA GLU A 142 10.69 -11.38 -10.37
C GLU A 142 10.11 -12.25 -9.25
N ARG A 143 10.94 -13.05 -8.58
CA ARG A 143 10.54 -13.89 -7.44
C ARG A 143 10.10 -13.03 -6.24
N MET A 144 10.82 -11.96 -5.90
CA MET A 144 10.40 -11.02 -4.87
C MET A 144 8.99 -10.46 -5.13
N ILE A 145 8.70 -10.13 -6.39
CA ILE A 145 7.39 -9.58 -6.78
C ILE A 145 6.29 -10.66 -6.71
N ALA A 146 6.57 -11.87 -7.20
CA ALA A 146 5.63 -12.99 -7.13
C ALA A 146 5.31 -13.38 -5.68
N ASN A 147 6.34 -13.44 -4.81
CA ASN A 147 6.19 -13.70 -3.39
C ASN A 147 5.32 -12.63 -2.71
N ASN A 148 5.56 -11.35 -3.01
CA ASN A 148 4.78 -10.26 -2.45
C ASN A 148 3.30 -10.35 -2.89
N TYR A 149 3.04 -10.73 -4.14
CA TYR A 149 1.67 -10.93 -4.60
C TYR A 149 0.95 -12.04 -3.84
N VAL A 150 1.62 -13.17 -3.58
CA VAL A 150 1.07 -14.27 -2.75
C VAL A 150 0.85 -13.82 -1.32
N ALA A 151 1.80 -13.10 -0.73
CA ALA A 151 1.70 -12.55 0.63
C ALA A 151 0.52 -11.58 0.77
N MET A 152 0.29 -10.71 -0.21
CA MET A 152 -0.86 -9.79 -0.21
C MET A 152 -2.21 -10.53 -0.32
N GLN A 153 -2.27 -11.66 -1.02
CA GLN A 153 -3.46 -12.52 -1.02
C GLN A 153 -3.67 -13.18 0.34
N PHE A 154 -2.60 -13.70 0.93
CA PHE A 154 -2.62 -14.33 2.25
C PHE A 154 -3.17 -13.39 3.33
N ILE A 155 -2.65 -12.15 3.45
CA ILE A 155 -3.15 -11.22 4.47
C ILE A 155 -4.62 -10.85 4.27
N ARG A 156 -5.07 -10.80 3.03
CA ARG A 156 -6.48 -10.53 2.71
C ARG A 156 -7.39 -11.69 3.12
N GLU A 157 -6.97 -12.92 2.89
CA GLU A 157 -7.71 -14.12 3.30
C GLU A 157 -7.78 -14.24 4.82
N HIS A 158 -6.69 -13.88 5.52
CA HIS A 158 -6.56 -13.96 6.98
C HIS A 158 -6.83 -12.62 7.71
N ARG A 159 -7.53 -11.67 7.07
CA ARG A 159 -7.78 -10.36 7.70
C ARG A 159 -8.61 -10.41 8.99
N ASN A 160 -9.45 -11.42 9.15
CA ASN A 160 -10.29 -11.61 10.34
C ASN A 160 -9.61 -12.46 11.43
N ASP A 161 -8.50 -13.12 11.12
CA ASP A 161 -7.77 -13.95 12.07
C ASP A 161 -6.94 -13.05 13.00
N PRO A 162 -6.77 -13.41 14.29
CA PRO A 162 -5.90 -12.67 15.19
C PRO A 162 -4.45 -12.75 14.70
N LEU A 163 -3.72 -11.62 14.78
CA LEU A 163 -2.30 -11.59 14.47
C LEU A 163 -1.52 -12.39 15.53
N THR A 164 -0.66 -13.29 15.10
CA THR A 164 0.22 -14.07 15.98
C THR A 164 1.68 -13.95 15.51
N PRO A 165 2.68 -14.14 16.40
CA PRO A 165 4.07 -14.21 15.98
C PRO A 165 4.33 -15.23 14.87
N SER A 166 3.65 -16.39 14.92
CA SER A 166 3.73 -17.40 13.87
C SER A 166 3.21 -16.90 12.53
N MET A 167 2.10 -16.15 12.51
CA MET A 167 1.55 -15.56 11.29
C MET A 167 2.50 -14.52 10.69
N VAL A 168 3.14 -13.69 11.53
CA VAL A 168 4.12 -12.69 11.06
C VAL A 168 5.36 -13.37 10.49
N CYS A 169 5.87 -14.43 11.14
CA CYS A 169 6.98 -15.23 10.63
C CYS A 169 6.63 -15.92 9.30
N GLU A 170 5.43 -16.49 9.19
CA GLU A 170 4.96 -17.12 7.95
C GLU A 170 4.82 -16.11 6.82
N LEU A 171 4.31 -14.91 7.12
CA LEU A 171 4.23 -13.83 6.15
C LEU A 171 5.62 -13.43 5.63
N GLN A 172 6.61 -13.29 6.52
CA GLN A 172 7.99 -13.02 6.13
C GLN A 172 8.57 -14.18 5.30
N ARG A 173 8.33 -15.42 5.70
CA ARG A 173 8.76 -16.61 4.94
C ARG A 173 8.23 -16.57 3.50
N MET A 174 6.94 -16.28 3.33
CA MET A 174 6.34 -16.14 1.99
C MET A 174 7.01 -15.03 1.18
N LEU A 175 7.27 -13.87 1.80
CA LEU A 175 7.88 -12.71 1.15
C LEU A 175 9.32 -12.95 0.69
N THR A 176 10.04 -13.86 1.37
CA THR A 176 11.47 -14.07 1.16
C THR A 176 11.83 -15.42 0.54
N LEU A 177 10.87 -16.28 0.27
CA LEU A 177 11.07 -17.63 -0.28
C LEU A 177 11.91 -17.59 -1.57
N GLY A 178 13.07 -18.26 -1.58
CA GLY A 178 13.98 -18.32 -2.73
C GLY A 178 14.61 -16.96 -3.09
N THR A 179 14.68 -16.01 -2.14
CA THR A 179 15.32 -14.70 -2.36
C THR A 179 16.34 -14.32 -1.29
N LEU A 180 16.50 -15.14 -0.26
CA LEU A 180 17.50 -14.97 0.78
C LEU A 180 18.85 -15.56 0.34
N ASP A 181 19.93 -15.05 0.93
CA ASP A 181 21.26 -15.61 0.75
C ASP A 181 21.42 -16.93 1.52
N SER A 182 20.69 -17.08 2.63
CA SER A 182 20.58 -18.31 3.42
C SER A 182 19.10 -18.63 3.71
N GLU A 183 18.62 -19.76 3.21
CA GLU A 183 17.21 -20.16 3.32
C GLU A 183 16.76 -20.45 4.78
N ASP A 184 17.71 -20.72 5.69
CA ASP A 184 17.42 -20.92 7.12
C ASP A 184 16.93 -19.63 7.83
N GLN A 185 17.08 -18.48 7.19
CA GLN A 185 16.61 -17.18 7.69
C GLN A 185 15.10 -16.93 7.40
N ALA A 186 14.51 -17.75 6.54
CA ALA A 186 13.10 -17.59 6.17
C ALA A 186 12.17 -18.01 7.30
N GLY A 187 11.26 -17.13 7.70
CA GLY A 187 10.20 -17.45 8.67
C GLY A 187 10.67 -17.48 10.13
N ARG A 188 11.84 -16.95 10.45
CA ARG A 188 12.34 -16.84 11.81
C ARG A 188 12.89 -15.47 12.15
N LEU A 189 12.89 -15.13 13.41
CA LEU A 189 13.56 -13.96 13.92
C LEU A 189 15.09 -14.08 13.71
N ARG A 190 15.76 -12.94 13.47
CA ARG A 190 17.23 -12.89 13.41
C ARG A 190 17.83 -13.31 14.75
N ARG A 191 19.01 -13.92 14.68
CA ARG A 191 19.79 -14.38 15.83
C ARG A 191 20.73 -13.30 16.34
N PRO A 192 21.29 -13.43 17.57
CA PRO A 192 22.22 -12.46 18.12
C PRO A 192 23.49 -12.25 17.31
N ASP A 193 23.93 -13.25 16.55
CA ASP A 193 25.10 -13.21 15.67
C ASP A 193 24.79 -12.60 14.29
N GLU A 194 23.51 -12.39 13.96
CA GLU A 194 23.07 -11.75 12.73
C GLU A 194 22.89 -10.25 12.95
N HIS A 195 24.00 -9.50 12.79
CA HIS A 195 24.00 -8.05 12.96
C HIS A 195 23.32 -7.36 11.80
N ILE A 196 22.22 -6.67 12.09
CA ILE A 196 21.45 -5.92 11.12
C ILE A 196 21.41 -4.45 11.52
N GLU A 197 21.72 -3.60 10.56
CA GLU A 197 21.60 -2.14 10.67
C GLU A 197 20.86 -1.61 9.45
N VAL A 198 20.08 -0.57 9.64
CA VAL A 198 19.47 0.16 8.54
C VAL A 198 20.42 1.26 8.11
N VAL A 199 20.95 1.16 6.91
CA VAL A 199 21.93 2.10 6.37
C VAL A 199 21.34 2.90 5.20
N ASP A 200 21.79 4.12 5.04
CA ASP A 200 21.52 4.89 3.83
C ASP A 200 22.29 4.32 2.64
N ASN A 201 21.57 3.96 1.58
CA ASN A 201 22.15 3.30 0.41
C ASN A 201 23.18 4.14 -0.35
N LEU A 202 23.19 5.46 -0.19
CA LEU A 202 24.10 6.37 -0.90
C LEU A 202 25.29 6.78 -0.03
N SER A 203 25.05 7.12 1.22
CA SER A 203 26.09 7.63 2.14
C SER A 203 26.70 6.54 3.00
N HIS A 204 26.13 5.33 3.06
CA HIS A 204 26.47 4.24 3.96
C HIS A 204 26.46 4.63 5.46
N VAL A 205 25.76 5.70 5.80
CA VAL A 205 25.57 6.11 7.20
C VAL A 205 24.49 5.22 7.83
N VAL A 206 24.78 4.72 9.06
CA VAL A 206 23.80 3.98 9.85
C VAL A 206 22.69 4.94 10.26
N LEU A 207 21.49 4.68 9.78
CA LEU A 207 20.29 5.46 10.08
C LEU A 207 19.56 4.95 11.33
N HIS A 208 19.58 3.63 11.52
CA HIS A 208 18.90 3.01 12.65
C HIS A 208 19.61 1.71 13.05
N THR A 209 19.83 1.53 14.35
CA THR A 209 20.28 0.28 14.96
C THR A 209 19.12 -0.35 15.69
N PRO A 210 18.55 -1.47 15.19
CA PRO A 210 17.40 -2.14 15.79
C PRO A 210 17.68 -2.64 17.22
N PRO A 211 16.61 -2.98 17.98
CA PRO A 211 16.74 -3.62 19.30
C PRO A 211 17.57 -4.92 19.23
N PRO A 212 18.22 -5.34 20.33
CA PRO A 212 18.91 -6.62 20.41
C PRO A 212 18.01 -7.81 20.05
N ALA A 213 18.58 -8.82 19.40
CA ALA A 213 17.82 -9.98 18.90
C ALA A 213 17.14 -10.77 20.04
N GLU A 214 17.72 -10.78 21.23
CA GLU A 214 17.18 -11.44 22.42
C GLU A 214 15.84 -10.85 22.87
N GLN A 215 15.57 -9.57 22.56
CA GLN A 215 14.31 -8.91 22.91
C GLN A 215 13.20 -9.19 21.88
N LEU A 216 13.53 -9.66 20.68
CA LEU A 216 12.59 -9.75 19.57
C LEU A 216 11.39 -10.68 19.82
N PRO A 217 11.53 -11.84 20.48
CA PRO A 217 10.37 -12.69 20.77
C PRO A 217 9.31 -11.98 21.60
N GLU A 218 9.71 -11.29 22.68
CA GLU A 218 8.79 -10.53 23.52
C GLU A 218 8.21 -9.30 22.80
N ARG A 219 9.05 -8.60 22.02
CA ARG A 219 8.63 -7.43 21.25
C ARG A 219 7.61 -7.80 20.18
N LEU A 220 7.84 -8.91 19.45
CA LEU A 220 6.91 -9.38 18.44
C LEU A 220 5.58 -9.85 19.08
N GLN A 221 5.63 -10.52 20.25
CA GLN A 221 4.40 -10.87 20.98
C GLN A 221 3.63 -9.61 21.38
N ARG A 222 4.29 -8.61 21.93
CA ARG A 222 3.69 -7.32 22.31
C ARG A 222 3.09 -6.58 21.10
N LEU A 223 3.75 -6.65 19.93
CA LEU A 223 3.21 -6.10 18.68
C LEU A 223 1.91 -6.80 18.28
N CYS A 224 1.86 -8.13 18.40
CA CYS A 224 0.66 -8.92 18.12
C CYS A 224 -0.46 -8.62 19.12
N ASP A 225 -0.15 -8.50 20.40
CA ASP A 225 -1.12 -8.15 21.45
C ASP A 225 -1.71 -6.75 21.19
N PHE A 226 -0.86 -5.79 20.86
CA PHE A 226 -1.29 -4.44 20.45
C PHE A 226 -2.18 -4.48 19.18
N ALA A 227 -1.82 -5.28 18.19
CA ALA A 227 -2.60 -5.43 16.96
C ALA A 227 -4.01 -5.98 17.22
N ASN A 228 -4.12 -6.93 18.15
CA ASN A 228 -5.38 -7.61 18.47
C ASN A 228 -6.22 -6.89 19.53
N ALA A 229 -5.67 -5.91 20.24
CA ALA A 229 -6.41 -5.16 21.25
C ALA A 229 -7.62 -4.44 20.66
N ASP A 230 -8.69 -4.33 21.44
CA ASP A 230 -9.88 -3.58 21.05
C ASP A 230 -9.52 -2.09 20.87
N PRO A 231 -9.83 -1.47 19.73
CA PRO A 231 -9.54 -0.05 19.49
C PRO A 231 -10.15 0.90 20.52
N THR A 232 -11.24 0.50 21.19
CA THR A 232 -11.92 1.32 22.21
C THR A 232 -11.17 1.44 23.53
N VAL A 233 -10.18 0.53 23.77
CA VAL A 233 -9.38 0.46 25.00
C VAL A 233 -7.88 0.26 24.71
N ALA A 234 -7.45 0.54 23.50
CA ALA A 234 -6.13 0.13 23.01
C ALA A 234 -4.98 1.09 23.30
N ASP A 235 -5.24 2.32 23.79
CA ASP A 235 -4.15 3.19 24.23
C ASP A 235 -3.68 2.85 25.65
N ALA A 236 -2.46 3.27 26.01
CA ALA A 236 -1.87 2.97 27.31
C ALA A 236 -2.62 3.63 28.49
N GLN A 237 -3.52 4.57 28.21
CA GLN A 237 -4.35 5.27 29.18
C GLN A 237 -5.80 4.73 29.21
N GLY A 238 -6.10 3.68 28.45
CA GLY A 238 -7.44 3.06 28.35
C GLY A 238 -8.42 3.87 27.51
N GLY A 239 -7.93 4.71 26.59
CA GLY A 239 -8.73 5.52 25.68
C GLY A 239 -8.85 4.93 24.28
N PHE A 240 -9.66 5.58 23.46
CA PHE A 240 -9.86 5.21 22.04
C PHE A 240 -8.58 5.45 21.25
N LEU A 241 -8.09 4.40 20.59
CA LEU A 241 -7.04 4.46 19.58
C LEU A 241 -7.64 4.30 18.18
N HIS A 242 -7.53 5.35 17.39
CA HIS A 242 -8.10 5.33 16.04
C HIS A 242 -7.51 4.17 15.21
N PRO A 243 -8.32 3.33 14.51
CA PRO A 243 -7.83 2.16 13.77
C PRO A 243 -6.72 2.47 12.75
N VAL A 244 -6.80 3.61 12.05
CA VAL A 244 -5.76 4.05 11.12
C VAL A 244 -4.45 4.37 11.85
N VAL A 245 -4.51 4.99 13.03
CA VAL A 245 -3.32 5.25 13.86
C VAL A 245 -2.69 3.93 14.29
N LYS A 246 -3.51 2.96 14.71
CA LYS A 246 -3.08 1.61 15.06
C LYS A 246 -2.38 0.90 13.90
N ALA A 247 -2.95 0.94 12.70
CA ALA A 247 -2.37 0.33 11.51
C ALA A 247 -1.01 0.98 11.14
N ILE A 248 -0.90 2.30 11.25
CA ILE A 248 0.35 3.03 11.00
C ILE A 248 1.39 2.72 12.09
N ALA A 249 0.98 2.59 13.36
CA ALA A 249 1.88 2.20 14.46
C ALA A 249 2.42 0.78 14.27
N LEU A 250 1.61 -0.18 13.79
CA LEU A 250 2.07 -1.53 13.44
C LEU A 250 3.12 -1.51 12.34
N HIS A 251 2.88 -0.72 11.29
CA HIS A 251 3.83 -0.51 10.21
C HIS A 251 5.16 0.05 10.72
N PHE A 252 5.10 1.10 11.54
CA PHE A 252 6.27 1.71 12.15
C PHE A 252 7.05 0.70 12.99
N MET A 253 6.39 0.03 13.92
CA MET A 253 7.05 -0.84 14.89
C MET A 253 7.77 -2.02 14.25
N LEU A 254 7.18 -2.66 13.24
CA LEU A 254 7.89 -3.74 12.55
C LEU A 254 9.14 -3.21 11.83
N GLY A 255 9.06 -2.02 11.22
CA GLY A 255 10.22 -1.36 10.61
C GLY A 255 11.29 -0.98 11.62
N TYR A 256 10.89 -0.50 12.81
CA TYR A 256 11.78 -0.15 13.92
C TYR A 256 12.43 -1.38 14.56
N ASP A 257 11.67 -2.42 14.90
CA ASP A 257 12.19 -3.64 15.52
C ASP A 257 13.08 -4.44 14.57
N HIS A 258 12.84 -4.33 13.28
CA HIS A 258 13.62 -4.97 12.21
C HIS A 258 13.92 -6.44 12.55
N PRO A 259 12.88 -7.27 12.80
CA PRO A 259 13.04 -8.55 13.46
C PRO A 259 13.64 -9.65 12.58
N PHE A 260 13.79 -9.43 11.29
CA PHE A 260 14.24 -10.41 10.31
C PHE A 260 15.55 -9.98 9.63
N CYS A 261 16.26 -10.94 9.05
CA CYS A 261 17.45 -10.64 8.26
C CYS A 261 17.13 -9.91 6.95
N ASP A 262 15.99 -10.21 6.33
CA ASP A 262 15.43 -9.53 5.14
C ASP A 262 13.90 -9.57 5.16
N GLY A 263 13.27 -8.72 4.35
CA GLY A 263 11.82 -8.66 4.18
C GLY A 263 11.08 -7.80 5.20
N ASN A 264 11.78 -7.08 6.09
CA ASN A 264 11.17 -6.26 7.13
C ASN A 264 10.24 -5.18 6.55
N GLY A 265 10.69 -4.42 5.55
CA GLY A 265 9.87 -3.39 4.94
C GLY A 265 8.62 -3.95 4.23
N ARG A 266 8.76 -5.07 3.50
CA ARG A 266 7.64 -5.74 2.85
C ARG A 266 6.63 -6.27 3.88
N THR A 267 7.11 -6.88 4.97
CA THR A 267 6.27 -7.37 6.07
C THR A 267 5.56 -6.21 6.77
N ALA A 268 6.25 -5.10 7.06
CA ALA A 268 5.67 -3.92 7.70
C ALA A 268 4.49 -3.35 6.89
N ARG A 269 4.67 -3.20 5.56
CA ARG A 269 3.60 -2.73 4.67
C ARG A 269 2.45 -3.73 4.56
N ALA A 270 2.75 -5.03 4.55
CA ALA A 270 1.70 -6.06 4.56
C ALA A 270 0.87 -6.02 5.85
N LEU A 271 1.50 -5.84 7.02
CA LEU A 271 0.77 -5.68 8.30
C LEU A 271 -0.10 -4.42 8.32
N PHE A 272 0.35 -3.32 7.71
CA PHE A 272 -0.50 -2.14 7.53
C PHE A 272 -1.79 -2.50 6.78
N TYR A 273 -1.68 -3.18 5.63
CA TYR A 273 -2.85 -3.59 4.85
C TYR A 273 -3.75 -4.56 5.60
N TRP A 274 -3.16 -5.52 6.33
CA TRP A 274 -3.92 -6.45 7.18
C TRP A 274 -4.75 -5.68 8.21
N ALA A 275 -4.13 -4.74 8.94
CA ALA A 275 -4.80 -3.96 9.97
C ALA A 275 -5.92 -3.09 9.40
N MET A 276 -5.67 -2.40 8.27
CA MET A 276 -6.67 -1.57 7.62
C MET A 276 -7.87 -2.40 7.12
N ALA A 277 -7.63 -3.57 6.52
CA ALA A 277 -8.68 -4.47 6.05
C ALA A 277 -9.51 -5.04 7.20
N ARG A 278 -8.87 -5.43 8.31
CA ARG A 278 -9.52 -5.92 9.53
C ARG A 278 -10.48 -4.91 10.13
N GLU A 279 -10.11 -3.64 10.13
CA GLU A 279 -10.89 -2.53 10.69
C GLU A 279 -11.91 -1.94 9.69
N GLY A 280 -12.11 -2.61 8.55
CA GLY A 280 -13.15 -2.25 7.59
C GLY A 280 -12.82 -1.10 6.64
N TYR A 281 -11.56 -0.72 6.53
CA TYR A 281 -11.10 0.27 5.53
C TYR A 281 -10.90 -0.42 4.17
N TRP A 282 -11.98 -0.92 3.61
CA TRP A 282 -12.00 -1.74 2.39
C TRP A 282 -11.33 -1.08 1.17
N LEU A 283 -11.35 0.26 1.08
CA LEU A 283 -10.75 0.97 -0.06
C LEU A 283 -9.24 0.78 -0.11
N THR A 284 -8.60 0.49 1.02
CA THR A 284 -7.15 0.25 1.07
C THR A 284 -6.73 -1.01 0.29
N GLU A 285 -7.63 -1.97 0.08
CA GLU A 285 -7.36 -3.12 -0.81
C GLU A 285 -7.16 -2.70 -2.29
N PHE A 286 -7.56 -1.48 -2.67
CA PHE A 286 -7.52 -0.98 -4.04
C PHE A 286 -6.46 0.09 -4.30
N ILE A 287 -5.61 0.38 -3.32
CA ILE A 287 -4.53 1.38 -3.45
C ILE A 287 -3.15 0.72 -3.33
N SER A 288 -2.11 1.46 -3.71
CA SER A 288 -0.71 1.08 -3.47
C SER A 288 0.00 2.21 -2.74
N ILE A 289 0.23 2.03 -1.43
CA ILE A 289 1.03 2.98 -0.63
C ILE A 289 2.49 2.95 -1.07
N SER A 290 3.01 1.78 -1.45
CA SER A 290 4.40 1.61 -1.90
C SER A 290 4.70 2.41 -3.16
N LYS A 291 3.72 2.60 -4.05
CA LYS A 291 3.87 3.46 -5.22
C LYS A 291 4.14 4.92 -4.84
N ILE A 292 3.45 5.42 -3.82
CA ILE A 292 3.63 6.79 -3.33
C ILE A 292 4.94 6.93 -2.57
N ILE A 293 5.24 6.00 -1.66
CA ILE A 293 6.50 5.97 -0.89
C ILE A 293 7.70 5.98 -1.85
N LYS A 294 7.64 5.19 -2.92
CA LYS A 294 8.71 5.09 -3.93
C LYS A 294 8.99 6.41 -4.67
N GLN A 295 8.03 7.32 -4.77
CA GLN A 295 8.24 8.63 -5.38
C GLN A 295 9.13 9.55 -4.52
N ALA A 296 9.18 9.32 -3.19
CA ALA A 296 9.97 10.10 -2.25
C ALA A 296 10.51 9.25 -1.09
N PRO A 297 11.36 8.24 -1.34
CA PRO A 297 11.79 7.28 -0.32
C PRO A 297 12.58 7.94 0.82
N ALA A 298 13.30 9.02 0.53
CA ALA A 298 14.02 9.78 1.56
C ALA A 298 13.07 10.47 2.56
N GLN A 299 11.83 10.80 2.18
CA GLN A 299 10.85 11.34 3.12
C GLN A 299 10.33 10.27 4.07
N TYR A 300 10.15 9.06 3.56
CA TYR A 300 9.76 7.90 4.36
C TYR A 300 10.83 7.57 5.41
N GLY A 301 12.10 7.48 5.03
CA GLY A 301 13.20 7.28 5.98
C GLY A 301 13.32 8.41 7.02
N ARG A 302 13.16 9.66 6.59
CA ARG A 302 13.14 10.82 7.53
C ARG A 302 12.01 10.76 8.53
N ALA A 303 10.84 10.25 8.17
CA ALA A 303 9.72 10.13 9.11
C ALA A 303 10.04 9.16 10.26
N TYR A 304 10.79 8.07 10.01
CA TYR A 304 11.34 7.21 11.06
C TYR A 304 12.33 7.97 11.93
N LEU A 305 13.35 8.60 11.32
CA LEU A 305 14.38 9.35 12.04
C LEU A 305 13.81 10.47 12.93
N HIS A 306 12.83 11.21 12.41
CA HIS A 306 12.19 12.27 13.20
C HIS A 306 11.47 11.70 14.43
N THR A 307 10.82 10.55 14.31
CA THR A 307 10.20 9.86 15.43
C THR A 307 11.24 9.45 16.48
N GLU A 308 12.34 8.81 16.06
CA GLU A 308 13.36 8.30 16.96
C GLU A 308 14.21 9.40 17.62
N THR A 309 14.43 10.50 16.93
CA THR A 309 15.29 11.60 17.39
C THR A 309 14.56 12.69 18.15
N ASP A 310 13.23 12.61 18.27
CA ASP A 310 12.42 13.59 18.99
C ASP A 310 11.46 12.93 20.00
N ASP A 311 11.98 12.35 21.06
CA ASP A 311 11.26 11.79 22.22
C ASP A 311 10.25 10.67 21.82
N ASN A 312 10.55 9.84 20.84
CA ASN A 312 9.67 8.78 20.33
C ASN A 312 8.30 9.30 19.84
N ASP A 313 8.28 10.51 19.26
CA ASP A 313 7.07 11.16 18.75
C ASP A 313 6.64 10.56 17.41
N LEU A 314 5.77 9.57 17.46
CA LEU A 314 5.22 8.88 16.28
C LEU A 314 4.38 9.80 15.38
N SER A 315 4.02 10.99 15.82
CA SER A 315 3.21 11.93 15.02
C SER A 315 3.86 12.26 13.68
N TYR A 316 5.18 12.30 13.60
CA TYR A 316 5.90 12.54 12.33
C TYR A 316 5.67 11.43 11.31
N PHE A 317 5.77 10.18 11.75
CA PHE A 317 5.50 9.04 10.89
C PHE A 317 4.01 8.93 10.55
N LEU A 318 3.14 9.22 11.51
CA LEU A 318 1.69 9.25 11.33
C LEU A 318 1.29 10.26 10.24
N ILE A 319 1.76 11.51 10.33
CA ILE A 319 1.48 12.56 9.33
C ILE A 319 1.98 12.15 7.95
N HIS A 320 3.19 11.62 7.86
CA HIS A 320 3.75 11.13 6.60
C HIS A 320 2.88 10.02 5.99
N GLN A 321 2.49 9.02 6.78
CA GLN A 321 1.70 7.90 6.27
C GLN A 321 0.26 8.30 5.89
N LEU A 322 -0.35 9.21 6.62
CA LEU A 322 -1.65 9.77 6.27
C LEU A 322 -1.60 10.50 4.91
N ASP A 323 -0.56 11.29 4.65
CA ASP A 323 -0.33 11.93 3.35
C ASP A 323 -0.13 10.88 2.23
N VAL A 324 0.63 9.81 2.50
CA VAL A 324 0.83 8.69 1.56
C VAL A 324 -0.51 8.02 1.24
N VAL A 325 -1.30 7.66 2.24
CA VAL A 325 -2.60 7.00 2.05
C VAL A 325 -3.56 7.93 1.30
N ARG A 326 -3.60 9.22 1.67
CA ARG A 326 -4.39 10.24 0.98
C ARG A 326 -4.07 10.31 -0.51
N LYS A 327 -2.79 10.46 -0.86
CA LYS A 327 -2.34 10.48 -2.26
C LYS A 327 -2.65 9.20 -3.01
N ALA A 328 -2.55 8.04 -2.35
CA ALA A 328 -2.87 6.76 -2.96
C ALA A 328 -4.37 6.63 -3.27
N VAL A 329 -5.24 7.10 -2.38
CA VAL A 329 -6.70 7.14 -2.59
C VAL A 329 -7.07 8.15 -3.69
N ASP A 330 -6.47 9.33 -3.70
CA ASP A 330 -6.70 10.34 -4.75
C ASP A 330 -6.27 9.80 -6.14
N ALA A 331 -5.14 9.09 -6.22
CA ALA A 331 -4.68 8.42 -7.45
C ALA A 331 -5.65 7.32 -7.91
N LEU A 332 -6.25 6.56 -6.98
CA LEU A 332 -7.31 5.60 -7.30
C LEU A 332 -8.54 6.31 -7.87
N HIS A 333 -9.02 7.37 -7.24
CA HIS A 333 -10.18 8.13 -7.71
C HIS A 333 -9.94 8.73 -9.11
N GLU A 334 -8.75 9.28 -9.36
CA GLU A 334 -8.38 9.76 -10.69
C GLU A 334 -8.39 8.63 -11.74
N TYR A 335 -7.80 7.49 -11.37
CA TYR A 335 -7.82 6.31 -12.23
C TYR A 335 -9.25 5.85 -12.55
N LEU A 336 -10.14 5.79 -11.54
CA LEU A 336 -11.54 5.38 -11.71
C LEU A 336 -12.29 6.36 -12.61
N ARG A 337 -12.13 7.68 -12.40
CA ARG A 337 -12.73 8.72 -13.29
C ARG A 337 -12.29 8.56 -14.73
N ASN A 338 -10.99 8.34 -14.97
CA ASN A 338 -10.46 8.12 -16.30
C ASN A 338 -11.05 6.84 -16.93
N LYS A 339 -11.22 5.77 -16.14
CA LYS A 339 -11.84 4.52 -16.61
C LYS A 339 -13.32 4.68 -16.95
N VAL A 340 -14.08 5.39 -16.14
CA VAL A 340 -15.51 5.68 -16.41
C VAL A 340 -15.63 6.48 -17.70
N ARG A 341 -14.82 7.52 -17.89
CA ARG A 341 -14.78 8.31 -19.13
C ARG A 341 -14.46 7.43 -20.33
N ASP A 342 -13.42 6.64 -20.24
CA ASP A 342 -13.02 5.72 -21.30
C ASP A 342 -14.12 4.69 -21.63
N ILE A 343 -14.87 4.19 -20.65
CA ILE A 343 -16.00 3.27 -20.87
C ILE A 343 -17.12 4.00 -21.58
N GLY A 344 -17.45 5.22 -21.15
CA GLY A 344 -18.47 6.05 -21.77
C GLY A 344 -18.16 6.37 -23.23
N GLU A 345 -16.91 6.68 -23.57
CA GLU A 345 -16.47 6.89 -24.95
C GLU A 345 -16.61 5.61 -25.79
N ALA A 346 -16.22 4.45 -25.23
CA ALA A 346 -16.39 3.16 -25.91
C ALA A 346 -17.89 2.79 -26.09
N GLU A 347 -18.72 3.04 -25.09
CA GLU A 347 -20.17 2.82 -25.17
C GLU A 347 -20.80 3.74 -26.19
N GLN A 348 -20.38 5.00 -26.33
CA GLN A 348 -20.82 5.89 -27.37
C GLN A 348 -20.41 5.43 -28.77
N MET A 349 -19.19 4.89 -28.93
CA MET A 349 -18.75 4.26 -30.18
C MET A 349 -19.58 3.01 -30.51
N LEU A 350 -19.94 2.23 -29.49
CA LEU A 350 -20.72 1.01 -29.64
C LEU A 350 -22.23 1.27 -29.87
N THR A 351 -22.80 2.31 -29.24
CA THR A 351 -24.22 2.71 -29.48
C THR A 351 -24.43 3.24 -30.90
N ARG A 352 -23.39 3.74 -31.55
CA ARG A 352 -23.44 4.09 -33.00
C ARG A 352 -23.46 2.85 -33.87
N ASN A 353 -23.22 1.64 -33.35
CA ASN A 353 -23.32 0.39 -34.06
C ASN A 353 -24.41 -0.51 -33.43
N PRO A 354 -25.63 -0.61 -34.05
CA PRO A 354 -26.74 -1.36 -33.49
C PRO A 354 -26.48 -2.86 -33.29
N ARG A 355 -25.49 -3.45 -33.98
CA ARG A 355 -25.10 -4.87 -33.81
C ARG A 355 -24.31 -5.13 -32.54
N LEU A 356 -23.66 -4.12 -31.98
CA LEU A 356 -22.80 -4.22 -30.78
C LEU A 356 -23.51 -3.71 -29.56
N ALA A 357 -24.49 -2.82 -29.72
CA ALA A 357 -25.27 -2.27 -28.62
C ALA A 357 -25.97 -3.39 -27.82
N GLY A 358 -25.63 -3.51 -26.55
CA GLY A 358 -26.21 -4.52 -25.64
C GLY A 358 -25.66 -5.94 -25.76
N ASN A 359 -24.77 -6.22 -26.73
CA ASN A 359 -24.22 -7.56 -26.97
C ASN A 359 -22.84 -7.79 -26.33
N LEU A 360 -22.20 -6.77 -25.75
CA LEU A 360 -20.89 -6.87 -25.09
C LEU A 360 -21.02 -6.69 -23.58
N ASN A 361 -20.38 -7.59 -22.85
CA ASN A 361 -20.22 -7.42 -21.39
C ASN A 361 -19.01 -6.52 -21.08
N PHE A 362 -18.88 -6.12 -19.81
CA PHE A 362 -17.81 -5.24 -19.36
C PHE A 362 -16.40 -5.74 -19.69
N ARG A 363 -16.14 -7.04 -19.57
CA ARG A 363 -14.83 -7.64 -19.86
C ARG A 363 -14.51 -7.56 -21.35
N GLN A 364 -15.49 -7.82 -22.19
CA GLN A 364 -15.38 -7.71 -23.65
C GLN A 364 -15.17 -6.26 -24.10
N ILE A 365 -15.83 -5.29 -23.47
CA ILE A 365 -15.60 -3.85 -23.72
C ILE A 365 -14.17 -3.47 -23.31
N ALA A 366 -13.69 -3.94 -22.16
CA ALA A 366 -12.32 -3.68 -21.69
C ALA A 366 -11.27 -4.27 -22.66
N LEU A 367 -11.51 -5.48 -23.16
CA LEU A 367 -10.66 -6.16 -24.14
C LEU A 367 -10.67 -5.41 -25.48
N LEU A 368 -11.83 -5.00 -25.97
CA LEU A 368 -11.96 -4.25 -27.22
C LEU A 368 -11.20 -2.92 -27.18
N ARG A 369 -11.25 -2.23 -26.08
CA ARG A 369 -10.48 -0.98 -25.87
C ARG A 369 -8.97 -1.20 -25.86
N HIS A 370 -8.52 -2.28 -25.23
CA HIS A 370 -7.11 -2.68 -25.30
C HIS A 370 -6.73 -3.03 -26.74
N ALA A 371 -7.57 -3.77 -27.43
CA ALA A 371 -7.37 -4.16 -28.83
C ALA A 371 -7.23 -2.95 -29.77
N LEU A 372 -8.05 -1.90 -29.60
CA LEU A 372 -7.96 -0.66 -30.38
C LEU A 372 -6.62 0.09 -30.19
N LYS A 373 -6.01 -0.03 -29.02
CA LYS A 373 -4.71 0.60 -28.71
C LYS A 373 -3.51 -0.28 -29.06
N HIS A 374 -3.73 -1.58 -29.29
CA HIS A 374 -2.68 -2.58 -29.53
C HIS A 374 -3.03 -3.46 -30.72
N PRO A 375 -2.84 -2.96 -31.95
CA PRO A 375 -3.03 -3.78 -33.18
C PRO A 375 -2.15 -5.04 -33.12
N ARG A 376 -2.65 -6.12 -33.67
CA ARG A 376 -1.98 -7.44 -33.75
C ARG A 376 -1.72 -8.12 -32.39
N PHE A 377 -2.20 -7.56 -31.27
CA PHE A 377 -2.06 -8.21 -29.98
C PHE A 377 -2.82 -9.53 -29.94
N ALA A 378 -2.24 -10.56 -29.32
CA ALA A 378 -2.84 -11.88 -29.18
C ALA A 378 -3.30 -12.11 -27.74
N TYR A 379 -4.57 -12.45 -27.56
CA TYR A 379 -5.15 -12.82 -26.28
C TYR A 379 -5.24 -14.33 -26.14
N VAL A 380 -5.03 -14.84 -24.93
CA VAL A 380 -5.25 -16.24 -24.54
C VAL A 380 -6.32 -16.33 -23.45
N ILE A 381 -7.00 -17.45 -23.37
CA ILE A 381 -8.12 -17.65 -22.43
C ILE A 381 -7.65 -17.53 -20.99
N GLU A 382 -6.50 -18.10 -20.67
CA GLU A 382 -5.94 -18.11 -19.32
C GLU A 382 -5.56 -16.70 -18.84
N GLU A 383 -5.04 -15.85 -19.72
CA GLU A 383 -4.75 -14.45 -19.41
C GLU A 383 -6.03 -13.66 -19.15
N HIS A 384 -7.04 -13.82 -19.99
CA HIS A 384 -8.33 -13.17 -19.82
C HIS A 384 -9.02 -13.63 -18.53
N GLN A 385 -8.95 -14.94 -18.23
CA GLN A 385 -9.41 -15.52 -16.96
C GLN A 385 -8.79 -14.84 -15.75
N ARG A 386 -7.45 -14.77 -15.71
CA ARG A 386 -6.69 -14.19 -14.59
C ARG A 386 -6.91 -12.68 -14.45
N SER A 387 -6.91 -11.98 -15.59
CA SER A 387 -7.09 -10.52 -15.61
C SER A 387 -8.44 -10.05 -15.07
N HIS A 388 -9.45 -10.92 -15.12
CA HIS A 388 -10.81 -10.59 -14.69
C HIS A 388 -11.29 -11.43 -13.50
N GLY A 389 -10.50 -12.40 -13.00
CA GLY A 389 -10.87 -13.25 -11.86
C GLY A 389 -12.13 -14.09 -12.11
N VAL A 390 -12.32 -14.59 -13.34
CA VAL A 390 -13.47 -15.40 -13.75
C VAL A 390 -13.07 -16.85 -13.98
N SER A 391 -14.06 -17.75 -14.15
CA SER A 391 -13.77 -19.15 -14.53
C SER A 391 -13.25 -19.23 -15.98
N TYR A 392 -12.51 -20.31 -16.26
CA TYR A 392 -12.03 -20.61 -17.62
C TYR A 392 -13.17 -20.62 -18.65
N ASP A 393 -14.32 -21.19 -18.31
CA ASP A 393 -15.48 -21.25 -19.20
C ASP A 393 -16.06 -19.87 -19.52
N ILE A 394 -16.09 -18.97 -18.54
CA ILE A 394 -16.53 -17.58 -18.75
C ILE A 394 -15.53 -16.86 -19.66
N ALA A 395 -14.23 -16.95 -19.37
CA ALA A 395 -13.19 -16.32 -20.19
C ALA A 395 -13.20 -16.86 -21.63
N ARG A 396 -13.37 -18.19 -21.79
CA ARG A 396 -13.50 -18.84 -23.10
C ARG A 396 -14.74 -18.36 -23.88
N LYS A 397 -15.90 -18.26 -23.21
CA LYS A 397 -17.14 -17.74 -23.81
C LYS A 397 -16.98 -16.30 -24.28
N ASP A 398 -16.34 -15.44 -23.50
CA ASP A 398 -16.09 -14.05 -23.84
C ASP A 398 -15.28 -13.94 -25.14
N LEU A 399 -14.12 -14.63 -25.23
CA LEU A 399 -13.22 -14.56 -26.38
C LEU A 399 -13.83 -15.21 -27.64
N LEU A 400 -14.51 -16.36 -27.49
CA LEU A 400 -15.20 -16.99 -28.60
C LEU A 400 -16.34 -16.10 -29.14
N ALA A 401 -17.11 -15.45 -28.27
CA ALA A 401 -18.16 -14.54 -28.72
C ALA A 401 -17.57 -13.36 -29.52
N MET A 402 -16.42 -12.81 -29.09
CA MET A 402 -15.75 -11.74 -29.84
C MET A 402 -15.18 -12.21 -31.18
N ALA A 403 -14.68 -13.44 -31.27
CA ALA A 403 -14.11 -13.98 -32.49
C ALA A 403 -15.16 -14.57 -33.46
N ASP A 404 -15.97 -15.50 -32.97
CA ASP A 404 -16.84 -16.30 -33.83
C ASP A 404 -18.19 -15.60 -34.10
N LYS A 405 -18.77 -14.91 -33.07
CA LYS A 405 -20.08 -14.26 -33.17
C LYS A 405 -19.97 -12.81 -33.68
N LEU A 406 -19.08 -12.02 -33.08
CA LEU A 406 -18.94 -10.60 -33.38
C LEU A 406 -17.89 -10.29 -34.45
N ARG A 407 -17.01 -11.23 -34.76
CA ARG A 407 -15.90 -11.12 -35.71
C ARG A 407 -14.95 -9.95 -35.47
N LEU A 408 -14.78 -9.59 -34.18
CA LEU A 408 -13.90 -8.50 -33.74
C LEU A 408 -12.47 -8.96 -33.51
N LEU A 409 -12.24 -10.27 -33.32
CA LEU A 409 -10.93 -10.90 -33.20
C LEU A 409 -10.78 -12.04 -34.24
N ASN A 410 -9.56 -12.31 -34.62
CA ASN A 410 -9.22 -13.47 -35.41
C ASN A 410 -8.80 -14.62 -34.51
N LYS A 411 -9.45 -15.78 -34.61
CA LYS A 411 -9.09 -16.99 -33.88
C LYS A 411 -8.08 -17.80 -34.65
N ILE A 412 -6.88 -17.99 -34.11
CA ILE A 412 -5.78 -18.76 -34.71
C ILE A 412 -5.48 -19.93 -33.75
N ARG A 413 -5.18 -21.09 -34.35
CA ARG A 413 -4.75 -22.26 -33.56
C ARG A 413 -3.22 -22.34 -33.56
N GLU A 414 -2.64 -22.36 -32.36
CA GLU A 414 -1.22 -22.55 -32.16
C GLU A 414 -1.00 -23.80 -31.28
N GLY A 415 -0.67 -24.92 -31.93
CA GLY A 415 -0.56 -26.19 -31.22
C GLY A 415 -1.89 -26.62 -30.59
N LYS A 416 -1.92 -26.77 -29.25
CA LYS A 416 -3.12 -27.11 -28.46
C LYS A 416 -3.93 -25.90 -28.04
N ARG A 417 -3.44 -24.65 -28.23
CA ARG A 417 -4.06 -23.42 -27.75
C ARG A 417 -4.74 -22.64 -28.87
N PHE A 418 -5.73 -21.81 -28.50
CA PHE A 418 -6.30 -20.79 -29.32
C PHE A 418 -5.73 -19.44 -28.97
N LEU A 419 -5.26 -18.70 -29.97
CA LEU A 419 -4.91 -17.29 -29.87
C LEU A 419 -6.02 -16.45 -30.52
N PHE A 420 -6.40 -15.38 -29.86
CA PHE A 420 -7.39 -14.42 -30.32
C PHE A 420 -6.69 -13.12 -30.68
N VAL A 421 -6.38 -12.96 -31.98
CA VAL A 421 -5.51 -11.89 -32.47
C VAL A 421 -6.34 -10.70 -32.94
N VAL A 422 -5.89 -9.50 -32.57
CA VAL A 422 -6.47 -8.24 -33.04
C VAL A 422 -6.20 -8.08 -34.56
N PRO A 423 -7.23 -7.96 -35.38
CA PRO A 423 -7.04 -7.74 -36.81
C PRO A 423 -6.63 -6.29 -37.09
N ASP A 424 -5.87 -6.06 -38.18
CA ASP A 424 -5.45 -4.71 -38.58
C ASP A 424 -6.65 -3.82 -38.98
N ASP A 425 -7.76 -4.42 -39.42
CA ASP A 425 -8.98 -3.74 -39.83
C ASP A 425 -10.05 -3.62 -38.71
N LEU A 426 -9.66 -3.76 -37.42
CA LEU A 426 -10.60 -3.74 -36.27
C LEU A 426 -11.51 -2.50 -36.27
N GLU A 427 -10.96 -1.32 -36.52
CA GLU A 427 -11.76 -0.08 -36.55
C GLU A 427 -12.79 -0.09 -37.70
N GLN A 428 -12.43 -0.67 -38.84
CA GLN A 428 -13.35 -0.81 -40.00
C GLN A 428 -14.45 -1.82 -39.69
N ARG A 429 -14.11 -2.94 -39.00
CA ARG A 429 -15.11 -3.92 -38.55
C ARG A 429 -16.11 -3.32 -37.57
N LEU A 430 -15.66 -2.40 -36.70
CA LEU A 430 -16.53 -1.67 -35.79
C LEU A 430 -17.43 -0.64 -36.47
N LYS A 431 -17.06 -0.15 -37.65
CA LYS A 431 -17.83 0.81 -38.42
C LYS A 431 -18.81 0.12 -39.44
N ARG A 432 -18.64 -1.16 -39.70
CA ARG A 432 -19.55 -1.92 -40.61
C ARG A 432 -20.92 -2.08 -39.92
N ARG A 433 -21.97 -1.56 -40.55
CA ARG A 433 -23.37 -1.67 -40.16
C ARG A 433 -23.90 -3.11 -40.18
#